data_19f2c66793b8045da2ef986719aff751
#
_entry.id   19f2c66793b8045da2ef986719aff751
#
_cell.length_a   1.000
_cell.length_b   1.000
_cell.length_c   1.000
_cell.angle_alpha   90.00
_cell.angle_beta   90.00
_cell.angle_gamma   90.00
#
_symmetry.space_group_name_H-M   'P 1'
#
loop_
_entity.id
_entity.type
_entity.pdbx_description
1 polymer ?
#
loop_
_entity_poly.entity_id
_entity_poly.type
_entity_poly.pdbx_seq_one_letter_code
_entity_poly.pdbx_strand_id
1 'polypeptide(L)'
;MKKGATFVLLLLFLGPIGSDRATSALGGAPADEETVRSLDDQERRAVLDRNYAPLEHLWCEQLTVNSPANNVVIGRHDVLARVQKSAVYSSFERKIEFIRIDGNFAIIMGAETVQPIGDAPLAGKTVQRRFTNIWKKDGNTWCAIARHANVVSAQ
;
A
#
# COMPACT_ATOMS: atom_id res chain seq x y z
N MET A 1 -57.50 68.09 -1.49
CA MET A 1 -57.39 66.68 -1.04
C MET A 1 -56.49 65.95 -2.02
N LYS A 2 -55.18 65.79 -1.71
CA LYS A 2 -54.20 65.05 -2.54
C LYS A 2 -53.66 63.91 -1.70
N LYS A 3 -53.95 62.68 -2.16
CA LYS A 3 -53.46 61.44 -1.55
C LYS A 3 -52.07 61.14 -2.07
N GLY A 4 -51.06 61.12 -1.21
CA GLY A 4 -49.71 60.73 -1.54
C GLY A 4 -49.62 59.19 -1.47
N ALA A 5 -49.11 58.60 -2.53
CA ALA A 5 -48.77 57.20 -2.60
C ALA A 5 -47.32 57.01 -2.21
N THR A 6 -47.08 56.30 -1.12
CA THR A 6 -45.72 55.91 -0.68
C THR A 6 -45.29 54.68 -1.41
N PHE A 7 -44.23 54.78 -2.21
CA PHE A 7 -43.61 53.66 -2.91
C PHE A 7 -42.56 53.04 -1.99
N VAL A 8 -42.75 51.79 -1.58
CA VAL A 8 -41.78 51.03 -0.82
C VAL A 8 -40.91 50.26 -1.83
N LEU A 9 -39.64 50.65 -1.90
CA LEU A 9 -38.64 50.01 -2.73
C LEU A 9 -38.07 48.81 -1.98
N LEU A 10 -38.43 47.60 -2.38
CA LEU A 10 -37.92 46.35 -1.84
C LEU A 10 -36.60 46.00 -2.54
N LEU A 11 -35.47 46.22 -1.86
CA LEU A 11 -34.16 45.81 -2.28
C LEU A 11 -33.95 44.29 -2.03
N LEU A 12 -33.99 43.52 -3.10
CA LEU A 12 -33.57 42.13 -3.08
C LEU A 12 -32.03 42.05 -3.07
N PHE A 13 -31.45 41.68 -1.96
CA PHE A 13 -30.03 41.32 -1.88
C PHE A 13 -29.89 39.90 -2.42
N LEU A 14 -29.40 39.75 -3.65
CA LEU A 14 -28.83 38.49 -4.13
C LEU A 14 -27.41 38.37 -3.54
N GLY A 15 -27.27 37.54 -2.49
CA GLY A 15 -25.97 37.09 -1.99
C GLY A 15 -25.33 36.14 -3.01
N PRO A 16 -23.98 36.15 -3.15
CA PRO A 16 -23.30 35.22 -4.03
C PRO A 16 -23.41 33.81 -3.44
N ILE A 17 -23.95 32.87 -4.23
CA ILE A 17 -23.89 31.44 -3.96
C ILE A 17 -22.43 31.04 -4.11
N GLY A 18 -21.71 30.99 -2.99
CA GLY A 18 -20.38 30.39 -2.92
C GLY A 18 -20.52 28.89 -3.23
N SER A 19 -20.10 28.49 -4.41
CA SER A 19 -19.87 27.08 -4.72
C SER A 19 -18.63 26.63 -3.96
N ASP A 20 -18.83 26.11 -2.74
CA ASP A 20 -17.82 25.30 -2.06
C ASP A 20 -17.55 24.06 -2.91
N ARG A 21 -16.58 24.18 -3.83
CA ARG A 21 -15.93 23.02 -4.41
C ARG A 21 -15.18 22.34 -3.26
N ALA A 22 -15.79 21.32 -2.69
CA ALA A 22 -15.06 20.36 -1.88
C ALA A 22 -13.97 19.76 -2.77
N THR A 23 -12.77 20.28 -2.64
CA THR A 23 -11.56 19.66 -3.17
C THR A 23 -11.38 18.39 -2.37
N SER A 24 -11.88 17.26 -2.89
CA SER A 24 -11.53 15.95 -2.36
C SER A 24 -10.02 15.83 -2.45
N ALA A 25 -9.35 16.02 -1.33
CA ALA A 25 -7.92 15.74 -1.20
C ALA A 25 -7.76 14.23 -1.46
N LEU A 26 -7.27 13.86 -2.64
CA LEU A 26 -6.82 12.52 -3.03
C LEU A 26 -5.48 12.21 -2.32
N GLY A 27 -5.48 12.30 -1.01
CA GLY A 27 -4.35 11.96 -0.17
C GLY A 27 -4.90 11.43 1.15
N GLY A 28 -4.64 10.18 1.48
CA GLY A 28 -4.86 9.65 2.81
C GLY A 28 -4.10 10.50 3.83
N ALA A 29 -4.53 10.48 5.08
CA ALA A 29 -3.85 11.23 6.12
C ALA A 29 -2.35 10.84 6.14
N PRO A 30 -1.43 11.79 6.34
CA PRO A 30 0.02 11.51 6.46
C PRO A 30 0.32 10.39 7.47
N ALA A 31 -0.52 10.24 8.50
CA ALA A 31 -0.44 9.17 9.49
C ALA A 31 -0.66 7.76 8.90
N ASP A 32 -1.53 7.61 7.91
CA ASP A 32 -1.77 6.32 7.25
C ASP A 32 -0.57 5.94 6.36
N GLU A 33 0.04 6.90 5.68
CA GLU A 33 1.23 6.66 4.87
C GLU A 33 2.41 6.18 5.73
N GLU A 34 2.69 6.87 6.84
CA GLU A 34 3.75 6.49 7.77
C GLU A 34 3.49 5.12 8.39
N THR A 35 2.24 4.84 8.77
CA THR A 35 1.83 3.54 9.29
C THR A 35 2.12 2.44 8.28
N VAL A 36 1.69 2.60 7.03
CA VAL A 36 1.86 1.57 6.00
C VAL A 36 3.33 1.38 5.63
N ARG A 37 4.14 2.45 5.60
CA ARG A 37 5.61 2.34 5.44
C ARG A 37 6.25 1.50 6.54
N SER A 38 5.85 1.73 7.79
CA SER A 38 6.34 0.97 8.93
C SER A 38 5.96 -0.50 8.86
N LEU A 39 4.71 -0.80 8.49
CA LEU A 39 4.23 -2.18 8.35
C LEU A 39 4.92 -2.92 7.19
N ASP A 40 5.16 -2.23 6.07
CA ASP A 40 5.87 -2.79 4.92
C ASP A 40 7.34 -3.14 5.26
N ASP A 41 8.01 -2.32 6.08
CA ASP A 41 9.34 -2.64 6.57
C ASP A 41 9.33 -3.76 7.63
N GLN A 42 8.32 -3.83 8.49
CA GLN A 42 8.15 -4.95 9.41
C GLN A 42 7.97 -6.27 8.66
N GLU A 43 7.16 -6.28 7.60
CA GLU A 43 6.98 -7.44 6.71
C GLU A 43 8.33 -7.88 6.10
N ARG A 44 9.08 -6.95 5.52
CA ARG A 44 10.39 -7.21 4.95
C ARG A 44 11.36 -7.83 5.97
N ARG A 45 11.43 -7.26 7.17
CA ARG A 45 12.29 -7.79 8.25
C ARG A 45 11.84 -9.16 8.71
N ALA A 46 10.54 -9.39 8.88
CA ALA A 46 10.00 -10.69 9.28
C ALA A 46 10.40 -11.81 8.29
N VAL A 47 10.40 -11.50 6.99
CA VAL A 47 10.84 -12.44 5.95
C VAL A 47 12.36 -12.64 6.00
N LEU A 48 13.16 -11.56 6.10
CA LEU A 48 14.63 -11.64 6.15
C LEU A 48 15.10 -12.45 7.36
N ASP A 49 14.57 -12.14 8.53
CA ASP A 49 14.96 -12.72 9.81
C ASP A 49 14.37 -14.12 10.04
N ARG A 50 13.50 -14.57 9.10
CA ARG A 50 12.74 -15.81 9.21
C ARG A 50 11.88 -15.89 10.47
N ASN A 51 11.49 -14.74 10.99
CA ASN A 51 10.53 -14.59 12.09
C ASN A 51 9.13 -14.40 11.50
N TYR A 52 8.43 -15.48 11.26
CA TYR A 52 7.17 -15.47 10.50
C TYR A 52 5.94 -15.13 11.35
N ALA A 53 6.02 -15.16 12.67
CA ALA A 53 4.88 -14.89 13.55
C ALA A 53 4.19 -13.53 13.26
N PRO A 54 4.90 -12.41 13.01
CA PRO A 54 4.26 -11.15 12.67
C PRO A 54 3.44 -11.19 11.38
N LEU A 55 3.78 -12.08 10.43
CA LEU A 55 3.12 -12.15 9.12
C LEU A 55 1.66 -12.58 9.22
N GLU A 56 1.26 -13.26 10.29
CA GLU A 56 -0.15 -13.61 10.53
C GLU A 56 -1.05 -12.39 10.70
N HIS A 57 -0.51 -11.27 11.16
CA HIS A 57 -1.23 -10.01 11.32
C HIS A 57 -0.95 -9.03 10.19
N LEU A 58 0.27 -9.07 9.63
CA LEU A 58 0.66 -8.20 8.52
C LEU A 58 0.03 -8.60 7.19
N TRP A 59 -0.34 -9.86 7.02
CA TRP A 59 -0.95 -10.39 5.81
C TRP A 59 -2.44 -10.67 6.02
N CYS A 60 -3.29 -10.16 5.13
CA CYS A 60 -4.71 -10.53 5.12
C CYS A 60 -4.86 -12.04 4.85
N GLU A 61 -5.92 -12.64 5.31
CA GLU A 61 -6.20 -14.06 5.10
C GLU A 61 -6.25 -14.42 3.60
N GLN A 62 -6.82 -13.52 2.78
CA GLN A 62 -6.94 -13.68 1.32
C GLN A 62 -5.74 -13.12 0.55
N LEU A 63 -4.57 -12.95 1.18
CA LEU A 63 -3.38 -12.46 0.48
C LEU A 63 -3.15 -13.22 -0.83
N THR A 64 -2.98 -12.46 -1.91
CA THR A 64 -2.65 -13.02 -3.23
C THR A 64 -1.28 -12.51 -3.67
N VAL A 65 -0.40 -13.43 -4.04
CA VAL A 65 0.97 -13.09 -4.46
C VAL A 65 1.23 -13.61 -5.87
N ASN A 66 1.53 -12.69 -6.80
CA ASN A 66 2.20 -13.05 -8.05
C ASN A 66 3.71 -12.99 -7.82
N SER A 67 4.31 -14.16 -7.69
CA SER A 67 5.68 -14.30 -7.19
C SER A 67 6.74 -14.07 -8.28
N PRO A 68 8.01 -13.78 -7.89
CA PRO A 68 9.13 -13.69 -8.84
C PRO A 68 9.39 -14.99 -9.64
N ALA A 69 8.80 -16.10 -9.24
CA ALA A 69 8.89 -17.39 -9.96
C ALA A 69 7.73 -17.58 -10.97
N ASN A 70 7.06 -16.51 -11.37
CA ASN A 70 5.97 -16.50 -12.37
C ASN A 70 4.79 -17.40 -12.01
N ASN A 71 4.39 -17.41 -10.76
CA ASN A 71 3.19 -18.14 -10.33
C ASN A 71 2.38 -17.32 -9.33
N VAL A 72 1.08 -17.57 -9.32
CA VAL A 72 0.14 -16.97 -8.40
C VAL A 72 -0.08 -17.94 -7.22
N VAL A 73 0.03 -17.40 -6.00
CA VAL A 73 -0.27 -18.10 -4.76
C VAL A 73 -1.38 -17.36 -4.04
N ILE A 74 -2.40 -18.05 -3.61
CA ILE A 74 -3.61 -17.47 -3.00
C ILE A 74 -3.76 -17.99 -1.58
N GLY A 75 -4.04 -17.08 -0.65
CA GLY A 75 -4.22 -17.39 0.77
C GLY A 75 -2.93 -17.26 1.57
N ARG A 76 -3.05 -16.59 2.73
CA ARG A 76 -1.92 -16.35 3.65
C ARG A 76 -1.17 -17.63 4.02
N HIS A 77 -1.89 -18.70 4.31
CA HIS A 77 -1.30 -19.99 4.67
C HIS A 77 -0.35 -20.52 3.59
N ASP A 78 -0.80 -20.56 2.33
CA ASP A 78 -0.02 -21.11 1.22
C ASP A 78 1.15 -20.19 0.84
N VAL A 79 0.95 -18.86 0.94
CA VAL A 79 2.03 -17.88 0.76
C VAL A 79 3.09 -18.08 1.84
N LEU A 80 2.70 -18.25 3.11
CA LEU A 80 3.62 -18.48 4.22
C LEU A 80 4.43 -19.77 4.02
N ALA A 81 3.78 -20.89 3.71
CA ALA A 81 4.44 -22.16 3.45
C ALA A 81 5.50 -22.03 2.33
N ARG A 82 5.18 -21.27 1.29
CA ARG A 82 6.11 -21.02 0.19
C ARG A 82 7.28 -20.12 0.60
N VAL A 83 7.03 -19.05 1.34
CA VAL A 83 8.07 -18.14 1.84
C VAL A 83 9.04 -18.88 2.75
N GLN A 84 8.54 -19.69 3.65
CA GLN A 84 9.36 -20.53 4.55
C GLN A 84 10.30 -21.48 3.78
N LYS A 85 9.86 -21.99 2.64
CA LYS A 85 10.63 -22.95 1.82
C LYS A 85 11.64 -22.28 0.89
N SER A 86 11.30 -21.12 0.31
CA SER A 86 12.05 -20.58 -0.84
C SER A 86 12.55 -19.15 -0.69
N ALA A 87 12.10 -18.39 0.33
CA ALA A 87 12.54 -17.03 0.56
C ALA A 87 13.62 -16.97 1.65
N VAL A 88 14.78 -17.54 1.37
CA VAL A 88 15.93 -17.56 2.29
C VAL A 88 16.98 -16.59 1.77
N TYR A 89 17.24 -15.52 2.52
CA TYR A 89 18.12 -14.43 2.11
C TYR A 89 19.19 -14.16 3.16
N SER A 90 20.41 -13.81 2.73
CA SER A 90 21.42 -13.18 3.59
C SER A 90 21.26 -11.66 3.65
N SER A 91 20.61 -11.07 2.64
CA SER A 91 20.28 -9.64 2.61
C SER A 91 18.97 -9.44 1.86
N PHE A 92 18.14 -8.51 2.37
CA PHE A 92 16.90 -8.08 1.72
C PHE A 92 16.72 -6.58 1.96
N GLU A 93 17.03 -5.80 0.97
CA GLU A 93 16.81 -4.36 0.96
C GLU A 93 15.57 -4.03 0.14
N ARG A 94 14.77 -3.08 0.62
CA ARG A 94 13.59 -2.57 -0.07
C ARG A 94 13.60 -1.06 -0.07
N LYS A 95 13.49 -0.46 -1.26
CA LYS A 95 13.34 0.97 -1.46
C LYS A 95 11.94 1.26 -1.96
N ILE A 96 11.15 1.94 -1.15
CA ILE A 96 9.85 2.46 -1.56
C ILE A 96 10.09 3.72 -2.39
N GLU A 97 9.61 3.73 -3.63
CA GLU A 97 9.72 4.84 -4.58
C GLU A 97 8.40 5.57 -4.77
N PHE A 98 7.30 4.88 -4.50
CA PHE A 98 5.96 5.43 -4.62
C PHE A 98 5.06 4.85 -3.54
N ILE A 99 4.23 5.70 -2.95
CA ILE A 99 3.14 5.32 -2.06
C ILE A 99 1.94 6.22 -2.32
N ARG A 100 0.76 5.64 -2.31
CA ARG A 100 -0.51 6.35 -2.41
C ARG A 100 -1.54 5.68 -1.52
N ILE A 101 -2.22 6.49 -0.72
CA ILE A 101 -3.41 6.09 0.02
C ILE A 101 -4.64 6.45 -0.82
N ASP A 102 -5.56 5.51 -0.99
CA ASP A 102 -6.80 5.69 -1.75
C ASP A 102 -7.95 5.01 -0.98
N GLY A 103 -8.64 5.80 -0.17
CA GLY A 103 -9.65 5.29 0.75
C GLY A 103 -9.05 4.26 1.72
N ASN A 104 -9.55 3.03 1.66
CA ASN A 104 -9.10 1.92 2.50
C ASN A 104 -7.96 1.11 1.87
N PHE A 105 -7.29 1.62 0.85
CA PHE A 105 -6.17 0.95 0.21
C PHE A 105 -4.93 1.83 0.20
N ALA A 106 -3.78 1.17 0.35
CA ALA A 106 -2.48 1.78 0.11
C ALA A 106 -1.76 0.98 -0.99
N ILE A 107 -1.21 1.70 -1.96
CA ILE A 107 -0.40 1.13 -3.04
C ILE A 107 1.04 1.54 -2.79
N ILE A 108 1.94 0.57 -2.66
CA ILE A 108 3.36 0.78 -2.49
C ILE A 108 4.08 0.15 -3.67
N MET A 109 4.98 0.90 -4.30
CA MET A 109 5.81 0.41 -5.40
C MET A 109 7.26 0.80 -5.18
N GLY A 110 8.17 -0.04 -5.70
CA GLY A 110 9.59 0.26 -5.59
C GLY A 110 10.50 -0.85 -6.12
N ALA A 111 11.71 -0.84 -5.60
CA ALA A 111 12.76 -1.78 -5.94
C ALA A 111 13.20 -2.59 -4.72
N GLU A 112 13.62 -3.81 -4.96
CA GLU A 112 14.23 -4.70 -3.97
C GLU A 112 15.56 -5.23 -4.48
N THR A 113 16.53 -5.32 -3.57
CA THR A 113 17.78 -6.03 -3.79
C THR A 113 17.84 -7.17 -2.78
N VAL A 114 17.95 -8.40 -3.26
CA VAL A 114 18.04 -9.58 -2.39
C VAL A 114 19.26 -10.44 -2.74
N GLN A 115 19.77 -11.13 -1.73
CA GLN A 115 20.82 -12.13 -1.88
C GLN A 115 20.29 -13.48 -1.39
N PRO A 116 19.71 -14.31 -2.29
CA PRO A 116 19.25 -15.64 -1.93
C PRO A 116 20.44 -16.55 -1.56
N ILE A 117 20.20 -17.41 -0.56
CA ILE A 117 21.21 -18.37 -0.06
C ILE A 117 20.60 -19.77 0.08
N GLY A 118 21.46 -20.77 0.35
CA GLY A 118 21.06 -22.17 0.51
C GLY A 118 20.45 -22.73 -0.76
N ASP A 119 19.29 -23.41 -0.63
CA ASP A 119 18.56 -24.01 -1.74
C ASP A 119 17.57 -23.06 -2.42
N ALA A 120 17.58 -21.77 -2.06
CA ALA A 120 16.70 -20.80 -2.67
C ALA A 120 17.02 -20.61 -4.16
N PRO A 121 16.02 -20.35 -5.04
CA PRO A 121 16.27 -19.99 -6.43
C PRO A 121 17.21 -18.78 -6.53
N LEU A 122 18.17 -18.86 -7.45
CA LEU A 122 19.20 -17.83 -7.67
C LEU A 122 20.16 -17.63 -6.47
N ALA A 123 20.34 -18.68 -5.62
CA ALA A 123 21.30 -18.62 -4.51
C ALA A 123 22.71 -18.23 -5.01
N GLY A 124 23.39 -17.38 -4.23
CA GLY A 124 24.72 -16.84 -4.55
C GLY A 124 24.73 -15.66 -5.51
N LYS A 125 23.55 -15.20 -5.97
CA LYS A 125 23.40 -14.03 -6.85
C LYS A 125 22.86 -12.82 -6.12
N THR A 126 23.23 -11.63 -6.60
CA THR A 126 22.52 -10.39 -6.26
C THR A 126 21.36 -10.22 -7.22
N VAL A 127 20.14 -10.28 -6.72
CA VAL A 127 18.92 -10.25 -7.53
C VAL A 127 18.21 -8.90 -7.33
N GLN A 128 18.01 -8.20 -8.45
CA GLN A 128 17.22 -6.98 -8.50
C GLN A 128 15.78 -7.31 -8.88
N ARG A 129 14.81 -6.75 -8.13
CA ARG A 129 13.39 -6.95 -8.39
C ARG A 129 12.64 -5.62 -8.38
N ARG A 130 11.52 -5.57 -9.09
CA ARG A 130 10.47 -4.56 -8.91
C ARG A 130 9.35 -5.17 -8.11
N PHE A 131 8.67 -4.36 -7.30
CA PHE A 131 7.53 -4.83 -6.54
C PHE A 131 6.38 -3.83 -6.50
N THR A 132 5.19 -4.36 -6.27
CA THR A 132 3.99 -3.64 -5.89
C THR A 132 3.33 -4.39 -4.74
N ASN A 133 3.10 -3.71 -3.62
CA ASN A 133 2.31 -4.21 -2.50
C ASN A 133 1.03 -3.39 -2.41
N ILE A 134 -0.09 -4.06 -2.16
CA ILE A 134 -1.38 -3.42 -1.87
C ILE A 134 -1.76 -3.80 -0.44
N TRP A 135 -1.93 -2.78 0.38
CA TRP A 135 -2.40 -2.88 1.75
C TRP A 135 -3.87 -2.49 1.81
N LYS A 136 -4.65 -3.20 2.61
CA LYS A 136 -6.07 -2.92 2.86
C LYS A 136 -6.26 -2.55 4.32
N LYS A 137 -7.02 -1.49 4.57
CA LYS A 137 -7.44 -1.05 5.90
C LYS A 137 -8.79 -1.66 6.24
N ASP A 138 -8.87 -2.25 7.43
CA ASP A 138 -10.13 -2.72 8.03
C ASP A 138 -10.21 -2.16 9.46
N GLY A 139 -11.17 -1.27 9.68
CA GLY A 139 -11.18 -0.45 10.90
C GLY A 139 -9.90 0.36 11.03
N ASN A 140 -9.12 0.11 12.08
CA ASN A 140 -7.84 0.78 12.35
C ASN A 140 -6.62 -0.09 12.00
N THR A 141 -6.82 -1.26 11.41
CA THR A 141 -5.75 -2.20 11.09
C THR A 141 -5.47 -2.25 9.60
N TRP A 142 -4.19 -2.34 9.23
CA TRP A 142 -3.77 -2.56 7.86
C TRP A 142 -3.20 -3.97 7.69
N CYS A 143 -3.55 -4.66 6.60
CA CYS A 143 -2.90 -5.91 6.20
C CYS A 143 -2.64 -5.92 4.69
N ALA A 144 -1.56 -6.56 4.26
CA ALA A 144 -1.24 -6.75 2.85
C ALA A 144 -2.24 -7.73 2.21
N ILE A 145 -2.93 -7.29 1.15
CA ILE A 145 -3.94 -8.09 0.44
C ILE A 145 -3.43 -8.61 -0.90
N ALA A 146 -2.50 -7.91 -1.52
CA ALA A 146 -1.89 -8.36 -2.77
C ALA A 146 -0.42 -7.93 -2.86
N ARG A 147 0.38 -8.77 -3.51
CA ARG A 147 1.77 -8.46 -3.85
C ARG A 147 2.09 -8.98 -5.25
N HIS A 148 2.81 -8.16 -6.00
CA HIS A 148 3.53 -8.59 -7.19
C HIS A 148 5.01 -8.28 -7.02
N ALA A 149 5.87 -9.20 -7.41
CA ALA A 149 7.29 -8.93 -7.60
C ALA A 149 7.82 -9.71 -8.80
N ASN A 150 8.71 -9.10 -9.57
CA ASN A 150 9.38 -9.72 -10.71
C ASN A 150 10.90 -9.48 -10.66
N VAL A 151 11.65 -10.43 -11.15
CA VAL A 151 13.11 -10.29 -11.32
C VAL A 151 13.40 -9.39 -12.52
N VAL A 152 14.25 -8.39 -12.31
CA VAL A 152 14.76 -7.49 -13.36
C VAL A 152 16.14 -7.97 -13.84
N SER A 153 16.99 -8.35 -12.88
CA SER A 153 18.32 -8.89 -13.17
C SER A 153 18.81 -9.81 -12.04
N ALA A 154 19.73 -10.70 -12.36
CA ALA A 154 20.44 -11.55 -11.41
C ALA A 154 21.91 -11.69 -11.85
N GLN A 155 22.84 -11.23 -11.02
CA GLN A 155 24.27 -11.21 -11.29
C GLN A 155 25.03 -12.06 -10.28
#